data_3dc5604f2e35453c7b482d837061e046
#
_entry.id   3dc5604f2e35453c7b482d837061e046
#
_cell.length_a   1.000
_cell.length_b   1.000
_cell.length_c   1.000
_cell.angle_alpha   90.00
_cell.angle_beta   90.00
_cell.angle_gamma   90.00
#
_symmetry.space_group_name_H-M   'P 1'
#
loop_
_entity.id
_entity.type
_entity.pdbx_description
1 polymer ?
#
loop_
_entity_poly.entity_id
_entity_poly.type
_entity_poly.pdbx_seq_one_letter_code
_entity_poly.pdbx_strand_id
1 'polypeptide(L)'
;MTLTFDNAYVLDVLDVAFNHSIKNGLMTPQIAELLKEQEKNNLITDDNAHLTIFGKALFKKLNIIYTNQPTDDGYIYTLTFVN
;
A
#
# COMPACT_ATOMS: atom_id res chain seq x y z
N MET A 1 2.79 2.05 -14.37
CA MET A 1 2.75 0.59 -14.15
C MET A 1 1.66 0.27 -13.15
N THR A 2 0.90 -0.77 -13.42
CA THR A 2 -0.19 -1.19 -12.54
C THR A 2 0.02 -2.64 -12.14
N LEU A 3 -0.05 -2.92 -10.83
CA LEU A 3 0.07 -4.26 -10.27
C LEU A 3 -1.23 -4.65 -9.58
N THR A 4 -1.67 -5.89 -9.79
CA THR A 4 -2.90 -6.41 -9.20
C THR A 4 -2.56 -7.62 -8.34
N PHE A 5 -3.11 -7.64 -7.13
CA PHE A 5 -2.90 -8.71 -6.14
C PHE A 5 -4.25 -9.33 -5.79
N ASP A 6 -4.37 -10.64 -5.97
CA ASP A 6 -5.59 -11.37 -5.65
C ASP A 6 -5.42 -12.08 -4.31
N ASN A 7 -6.26 -11.75 -3.33
CA ASN A 7 -6.24 -12.34 -1.98
C ASN A 7 -4.91 -12.23 -1.27
N ALA A 8 -4.15 -11.17 -1.55
CA ALA A 8 -2.87 -10.94 -0.88
C ALA A 8 -3.08 -10.38 0.54
N TYR A 9 -2.08 -10.56 1.39
CA TYR A 9 -2.06 -9.90 2.68
C TYR A 9 -1.70 -8.43 2.50
N VAL A 10 -2.27 -7.57 3.36
CA VAL A 10 -2.01 -6.14 3.36
C VAL A 10 -0.51 -5.84 3.45
N LEU A 11 0.21 -6.59 4.28
CA LEU A 11 1.66 -6.39 4.43
C LEU A 11 2.41 -6.64 3.13
N ASP A 12 1.98 -7.62 2.33
CA ASP A 12 2.62 -7.90 1.04
C ASP A 12 2.38 -6.76 0.06
N VAL A 13 1.17 -6.20 0.05
CA VAL A 13 0.84 -5.06 -0.79
C VAL A 13 1.67 -3.84 -0.40
N LEU A 14 1.78 -3.55 0.90
CA LEU A 14 2.60 -2.46 1.41
C LEU A 14 4.07 -2.66 1.07
N ASP A 15 4.56 -3.90 1.17
CA ASP A 15 5.95 -4.22 0.88
C ASP A 15 6.29 -3.88 -0.57
N VAL A 16 5.44 -4.26 -1.51
CA VAL A 16 5.64 -3.95 -2.92
C VAL A 16 5.58 -2.43 -3.16
N ALA A 17 4.60 -1.74 -2.55
CA ALA A 17 4.45 -0.31 -2.70
C ALA A 17 5.69 0.44 -2.19
N PHE A 18 6.19 0.05 -1.02
CA PHE A 18 7.33 0.71 -0.41
C PHE A 18 8.64 0.38 -1.11
N ASN A 19 8.83 -0.87 -1.54
CA ASN A 19 10.02 -1.24 -2.30
C ASN A 19 10.12 -0.46 -3.61
N HIS A 20 8.99 -0.30 -4.31
CA HIS A 20 8.96 0.53 -5.52
C HIS A 20 9.31 1.98 -5.20
N SER A 21 8.78 2.51 -4.10
CA SER A 21 9.05 3.89 -3.68
C SER A 21 10.52 4.10 -3.29
N ILE A 22 11.12 3.11 -2.62
CA ILE A 22 12.55 3.14 -2.28
C ILE A 22 13.38 3.19 -3.57
N LYS A 23 13.03 2.35 -4.54
CA LYS A 23 13.75 2.27 -5.81
C LYS A 23 13.70 3.59 -6.57
N ASN A 24 12.63 4.35 -6.41
CA ASN A 24 12.46 5.64 -7.08
C ASN A 24 12.91 6.83 -6.23
N GLY A 25 13.52 6.60 -5.08
CA GLY A 25 14.04 7.66 -4.24
C GLY A 25 13.01 8.43 -3.43
N LEU A 26 11.80 7.90 -3.30
CA LEU A 26 10.71 8.55 -2.57
C LEU A 26 10.62 8.13 -1.10
N MET A 27 11.36 7.09 -0.72
CA MET A 27 11.32 6.54 0.62
C MET A 27 12.65 5.86 0.94
N THR A 28 12.99 5.74 2.22
CA THR A 28 14.16 4.98 2.66
C THR A 28 13.73 3.64 3.23
N PRO A 29 14.62 2.60 3.20
CA PRO A 29 14.30 1.31 3.79
C PRO A 29 13.94 1.40 5.28
N GLN A 30 14.58 2.30 6.02
CA GLN A 30 14.31 2.47 7.45
C GLN A 30 12.89 2.99 7.70
N ILE A 31 12.46 3.97 6.91
CA ILE A 31 11.11 4.53 7.01
C ILE A 31 10.08 3.47 6.60
N ALA A 32 10.35 2.72 5.54
CA ALA A 32 9.45 1.68 5.07
C ALA A 32 9.21 0.62 6.14
N GLU A 33 10.28 0.17 6.81
CA GLU A 33 10.16 -0.83 7.87
C GLU A 33 9.39 -0.30 9.06
N LEU A 34 9.67 0.93 9.46
CA LEU A 34 8.94 1.58 10.56
C LEU A 34 7.45 1.65 10.26
N LEU A 35 7.08 2.07 9.07
CA LEU A 35 5.68 2.21 8.68
C LEU A 35 4.97 0.84 8.63
N LYS A 36 5.65 -0.19 8.15
CA LYS A 36 5.05 -1.53 8.10
C LYS A 36 4.84 -2.12 9.50
N GLU A 37 5.79 -1.95 10.39
CA GLU A 37 5.75 -2.59 11.70
C GLU A 37 4.93 -1.81 12.72
N GLN A 38 5.02 -0.48 12.71
CA GLN A 38 4.44 0.35 13.76
C GLN A 38 3.20 1.11 13.32
N GLU A 39 3.08 1.41 12.03
CA GLU A 39 2.02 2.28 11.53
C GLU A 39 1.06 1.59 10.56
N LYS A 40 1.18 0.27 10.37
CA LYS A 40 0.32 -0.45 9.42
C LYS A 40 -1.17 -0.17 9.66
N ASN A 41 -1.61 -0.27 10.90
CA ASN A 41 -3.02 -0.09 11.25
C ASN A 41 -3.48 1.36 11.11
N ASN A 42 -2.53 2.30 11.08
CA ASN A 42 -2.82 3.71 10.84
C ASN A 42 -2.82 4.06 9.34
N LEU A 43 -2.40 3.14 8.49
CA LEU A 43 -2.36 3.34 7.04
C LEU A 43 -3.52 2.66 6.33
N ILE A 44 -3.83 1.44 6.72
CA ILE A 44 -4.86 0.61 6.11
C ILE A 44 -5.71 -0.02 7.21
N THR A 45 -7.03 0.04 7.06
CA THR A 45 -7.93 -0.60 8.02
C THR A 45 -7.94 -2.11 7.83
N ASP A 46 -8.04 -2.86 8.93
CA ASP A 46 -7.96 -4.33 8.89
C ASP A 46 -9.23 -4.98 8.36
N ASP A 47 -10.38 -4.37 8.58
CA ASP A 47 -11.67 -5.01 8.27
C ASP A 47 -12.04 -4.97 6.79
N ASN A 48 -11.66 -3.91 6.07
CA ASN A 48 -12.03 -3.76 4.67
C ASN A 48 -10.87 -3.33 3.77
N ALA A 49 -9.66 -3.28 4.32
CA ALA A 49 -8.44 -2.95 3.59
C ALA A 49 -8.50 -1.58 2.89
N HIS A 50 -9.25 -0.64 3.42
CA HIS A 50 -9.30 0.73 2.90
C HIS A 50 -8.17 1.57 3.48
N LEU A 51 -7.64 2.49 2.68
CA LEU A 51 -6.67 3.46 3.18
C LEU A 51 -7.34 4.39 4.18
N THR A 52 -6.66 4.64 5.29
CA THR A 52 -7.05 5.70 6.21
C THR A 52 -6.75 7.06 5.58
N ILE A 53 -7.18 8.14 6.24
CA ILE A 53 -6.83 9.49 5.78
C ILE A 53 -5.31 9.65 5.74
N PHE A 54 -4.61 9.14 6.75
CA PHE A 54 -3.15 9.17 6.81
C PHE A 54 -2.52 8.33 5.69
N GLY A 55 -3.06 7.14 5.45
CA GLY A 55 -2.60 6.28 4.36
C GLY A 55 -2.80 6.91 3.00
N LYS A 56 -3.95 7.57 2.79
CA LYS A 56 -4.21 8.29 1.54
C LYS A 56 -3.20 9.41 1.31
N ALA A 57 -2.87 10.17 2.35
CA ALA A 57 -1.88 11.24 2.25
C ALA A 57 -0.50 10.68 1.90
N LEU A 58 -0.11 9.58 2.53
CA LEU A 58 1.17 8.95 2.27
C LEU A 58 1.25 8.43 0.83
N PHE A 59 0.25 7.69 0.38
CA PHE A 59 0.25 7.12 -0.97
C PHE A 59 0.25 8.21 -2.04
N LYS A 60 -0.43 9.31 -1.78
CA LYS A 60 -0.38 10.47 -2.69
C LYS A 60 1.05 11.02 -2.80
N LYS A 61 1.76 11.12 -1.69
CA LYS A 61 3.17 11.56 -1.69
C LYS A 61 4.08 10.59 -2.44
N LEU A 62 3.76 9.31 -2.40
CA LEU A 62 4.53 8.28 -3.10
C LEU A 62 4.13 8.12 -4.56
N ASN A 63 3.16 8.91 -5.04
CA ASN A 63 2.62 8.83 -6.41
C ASN A 63 2.05 7.45 -6.71
N ILE A 64 1.33 6.88 -5.75
CA ILE A 64 0.68 5.59 -5.90
C ILE A 64 -0.83 5.76 -5.78
N ILE A 65 -1.55 5.21 -6.74
CA ILE A 65 -3.00 5.10 -6.67
C ILE A 65 -3.32 3.68 -6.19
N TYR A 66 -4.03 3.61 -5.08
CA TYR A 66 -4.41 2.35 -4.44
C TYR A 66 -5.92 2.17 -4.53
N THR A 67 -6.34 1.02 -5.02
CA THR A 67 -7.74 0.62 -4.96
C THR A 67 -7.84 -0.79 -4.45
N ASN A 68 -8.98 -1.13 -3.83
CA ASN A 68 -9.28 -2.50 -3.49
C ASN A 68 -10.74 -2.78 -3.85
N GLN A 69 -11.00 -4.01 -4.26
CA GLN A 69 -12.34 -4.45 -4.63
C GLN A 69 -12.67 -5.72 -3.87
N PRO A 70 -13.79 -5.77 -3.13
CA PRO A 70 -14.17 -6.99 -2.44
C PRO A 70 -14.59 -8.07 -3.42
N THR A 71 -14.24 -9.31 -3.09
CA THR A 71 -14.66 -10.51 -3.82
C THR A 71 -15.30 -11.48 -2.83
N ASP A 72 -15.80 -12.61 -3.32
CA ASP A 72 -16.39 -13.62 -2.45
C ASP A 72 -15.37 -14.21 -1.47
N ASP A 73 -14.10 -14.24 -1.84
CA ASP A 73 -13.04 -14.87 -1.04
C ASP A 73 -12.09 -13.87 -0.37
N GLY A 74 -12.29 -12.58 -0.56
CA GLY A 74 -11.39 -11.58 0.01
C GLY A 74 -11.39 -10.28 -0.79
N TYR A 75 -10.21 -9.80 -1.19
CA TYR A 75 -10.06 -8.53 -1.89
C TYR A 75 -9.08 -8.64 -3.06
N ILE A 76 -9.35 -7.86 -4.10
CA ILE A 76 -8.38 -7.61 -5.17
C ILE A 76 -7.80 -6.23 -4.93
N TYR A 77 -6.48 -6.15 -4.77
CA TYR A 77 -5.76 -4.90 -4.55
C TYR A 77 -5.10 -4.46 -5.84
N THR A 78 -5.16 -3.18 -6.16
CA THR A 78 -4.50 -2.62 -7.33
C THR A 78 -3.63 -1.45 -6.93
N LEU A 79 -2.35 -1.49 -7.33
CA LEU A 79 -1.41 -0.40 -7.16
C LEU A 79 -1.05 0.16 -8.53
N THR A 80 -1.29 1.44 -8.75
CA THR A 80 -0.87 2.14 -9.97
C THR A 80 0.20 3.15 -9.61
N PHE A 81 1.38 2.97 -10.18
CA PHE A 81 2.53 3.85 -9.94
C PHE A 81 2.56 4.92 -11.01
N VAL A 82 2.36 6.16 -10.60
CA VAL A 82 2.24 7.31 -11.49
C VAL A 82 3.59 8.05 -11.54
N ASN A 83 4.39 7.73 -12.54
CA ASN A 83 5.67 8.42 -12.75
C ASN A 83 5.84 8.77 -14.20
#